data_e3cc9bc378449ea7e844ce51c359b571
#
_entry.id   e3cc9bc378449ea7e844ce51c359b571
#
_cell.length_a   1.000
_cell.length_b   1.000
_cell.length_c   1.000
_cell.angle_alpha   90.00
_cell.angle_beta   90.00
_cell.angle_gamma   90.00
#
_symmetry.space_group_name_H-M   'P 1'
#
loop_
_entity.id
_entity.type
_entity.pdbx_description
1 polymer ?
#
loop_
_entity_poly.entity_id
_entity_poly.type
_entity_poly.pdbx_seq_one_letter_code
_entity_poly.pdbx_strand_id
1 'polypeptide(L)' 'MQVLVFKTNLSNRRQVRKVEPWLDVHPNIQRWNVDLKDCDNILRIETEKMQELEVEKILVEAGFYCQAL' A
#
# COMPACT_ATOMS: atom_id res chain seq x y z
N MET A 1 -1.41 9.37 -14.88
CA MET A 1 -1.10 8.48 -13.73
C MET A 1 -1.50 9.16 -12.44
N GLN A 2 -2.08 8.43 -11.52
CA GLN A 2 -2.45 8.97 -10.22
C GLN A 2 -1.65 8.29 -9.12
N VAL A 3 -1.52 9.00 -8.01
CA VAL A 3 -0.87 8.47 -6.81
C VAL A 3 -1.92 8.38 -5.71
N LEU A 4 -2.12 7.19 -5.21
CA LEU A 4 -3.02 6.95 -4.08
C LEU A 4 -2.19 6.91 -2.81
N VAL A 5 -2.64 7.60 -1.77
CA VAL A 5 -1.88 7.77 -0.53
C VAL A 5 -2.72 7.25 0.64
N PHE A 6 -2.09 6.41 1.47
CA PHE A 6 -2.77 5.75 2.59
C PHE A 6 -1.93 5.84 3.84
N LYS A 7 -2.59 6.00 4.98
CA LYS A 7 -1.91 5.70 6.24
C LYS A 7 -2.13 4.21 6.56
N THR A 8 -1.12 3.58 7.15
CA THR A 8 -1.13 2.14 7.36
C THR A 8 -0.65 1.78 8.77
N ASN A 9 -0.78 0.50 9.12
CA ASN A 9 -0.16 -0.06 10.33
C ASN A 9 1.10 -0.87 10.00
N LEU A 10 1.72 -0.62 8.85
CA LEU A 10 3.00 -1.22 8.50
C LEU A 10 4.11 -0.49 9.27
N SER A 11 4.59 -1.08 10.35
CA SER A 11 5.46 -0.36 11.30
C SER A 11 6.95 -0.69 11.16
N ASN A 12 7.32 -1.65 10.33
CA ASN A 12 8.72 -2.01 10.12
C ASN A 12 8.91 -2.69 8.77
N ARG A 13 10.19 -2.88 8.39
CA ARG A 13 10.52 -3.47 7.08
C ARG A 13 10.05 -4.90 6.94
N ARG A 14 10.01 -5.66 8.02
CA ARG A 14 9.51 -7.03 7.97
C ARG A 14 8.06 -7.08 7.53
N GLN A 15 7.26 -6.16 8.04
CA GLN A 15 5.84 -6.08 7.66
C GLN A 15 5.68 -5.59 6.23
N VAL A 16 6.50 -4.64 5.80
CA VAL A 16 6.49 -4.19 4.40
C VAL A 16 6.78 -5.37 3.47
N ARG A 17 7.74 -6.21 3.82
CA ARG A 17 8.07 -7.39 3.01
C ARG A 17 6.91 -8.36 2.90
N LYS A 18 6.06 -8.44 3.90
CA LYS A 18 4.89 -9.31 3.85
C LYS A 18 3.85 -8.86 2.84
N VAL A 19 3.76 -7.56 2.58
CA VAL A 19 2.81 -7.05 1.58
C VAL A 19 3.42 -6.97 0.18
N GLU A 20 4.75 -7.06 0.05
CA GLU A 20 5.40 -6.99 -1.27
C GLU A 20 4.79 -7.93 -2.30
N PRO A 21 4.64 -9.25 -2.02
CA PRO A 21 4.11 -10.14 -3.04
C PRO A 21 2.67 -9.80 -3.43
N TRP A 22 1.91 -9.23 -2.51
CA TRP A 22 0.53 -8.82 -2.80
C TRP A 22 0.47 -7.62 -3.74
N LEU A 23 1.43 -6.71 -3.60
CA LEU A 23 1.47 -5.48 -4.40
C LEU A 23 2.24 -5.68 -5.70
N ASP A 24 3.33 -6.44 -5.66
CA ASP A 24 4.19 -6.62 -6.83
C ASP A 24 3.52 -7.44 -7.92
N VAL A 25 2.63 -8.36 -7.57
CA VAL A 25 1.95 -9.18 -8.58
C VAL A 25 0.76 -8.47 -9.22
N HIS A 26 0.33 -7.33 -8.68
CA HIS A 26 -0.88 -6.68 -9.17
C HIS A 26 -0.57 -5.92 -10.47
N PRO A 27 -1.26 -6.24 -11.58
CA PRO A 27 -0.92 -5.65 -12.88
C PRO A 27 -1.21 -4.16 -12.97
N ASN A 28 -2.08 -3.64 -12.12
CA ASN A 28 -2.46 -2.23 -12.15
C ASN A 28 -1.64 -1.36 -11.21
N ILE A 29 -0.73 -1.94 -10.44
CA ILE A 29 0.19 -1.17 -9.61
C ILE A 29 1.50 -1.03 -10.36
N GLN A 30 1.84 0.19 -10.74
CA GLN A 30 3.07 0.46 -11.49
C GLN A 30 4.26 0.63 -10.57
N ARG A 31 4.04 1.28 -9.43
CA ARG A 31 5.08 1.50 -8.43
C ARG A 31 4.43 1.73 -7.08
N TRP A 32 5.12 1.35 -6.02
CA TRP A 32 4.65 1.59 -4.65
C TRP A 32 5.84 1.75 -3.72
N ASN A 33 5.63 2.44 -2.61
CA ASN A 33 6.60 2.51 -1.53
C ASN A 33 5.89 2.79 -0.21
N VAL A 34 6.59 2.53 0.89
CA VAL A 34 6.10 2.83 2.24
C VAL A 34 7.14 3.71 2.93
N ASP A 35 6.70 4.83 3.46
CA ASP A 35 7.56 5.74 4.23
C ASP A 35 7.46 5.39 5.72
N LEU A 36 8.42 4.62 6.20
CA LEU A 36 8.46 4.19 7.61
C LEU A 36 8.95 5.28 8.55
N LYS A 37 9.46 6.38 8.03
CA LYS A 37 9.90 7.52 8.84
C LYS A 37 8.73 8.42 9.22
N ASP A 38 7.64 8.34 8.50
CA ASP A 38 6.43 9.08 8.81
C ASP A 38 5.66 8.34 9.91
N CYS A 39 5.11 9.06 10.86
CA CYS A 39 4.37 8.45 11.97
C CYS A 39 3.12 7.71 11.51
N ASP A 40 2.60 8.03 10.32
CA ASP A 40 1.43 7.35 9.75
C ASP A 40 1.80 6.18 8.86
N ASN A 41 3.09 5.90 8.69
CA ASN A 41 3.59 4.79 7.84
C ASN A 41 2.92 4.83 6.48
N ILE A 42 3.17 5.88 5.75
CA ILE A 42 2.45 6.22 4.51
C ILE A 42 2.79 5.25 3.39
N LEU A 43 1.76 4.66 2.80
CA LEU A 43 1.88 3.85 1.59
C LEU A 43 1.45 4.70 0.40
N ARG A 44 2.31 4.75 -0.63
CA ARG A 44 2.01 5.42 -1.90
C ARG A 44 1.93 4.39 -3.00
N ILE A 45 0.85 4.44 -3.77
CA ILE A 45 0.62 3.54 -4.91
C ILE A 45 0.48 4.38 -6.17
N GLU A 46 1.32 4.11 -7.17
CA GLU A 46 1.20 4.74 -8.49
C GLU A 46 0.43 3.80 -9.40
N THR A 47 -0.69 4.28 -9.91
CA THR A 47 -1.60 3.47 -10.73
C THR A 47 -2.39 4.36 -11.69
N GLU A 48 -2.89 3.78 -12.76
CA GLU A 48 -3.77 4.48 -13.68
C GLU A 48 -5.24 4.07 -13.52
N LYS A 49 -5.49 2.89 -12.95
CA LYS A 49 -6.83 2.31 -12.96
C LYS A 49 -7.39 1.94 -11.60
N MET A 50 -6.55 1.78 -10.58
CA MET A 50 -7.04 1.31 -9.29
C MET A 50 -7.72 2.41 -8.50
N GLN A 51 -8.66 2.01 -7.69
CA GLN A 51 -9.30 2.89 -6.70
C GLN A 51 -8.81 2.52 -5.30
N GLU A 52 -8.99 3.46 -4.38
CA GLU A 52 -8.49 3.31 -3.01
C GLU A 52 -9.06 2.08 -2.32
N LEU A 53 -10.33 1.78 -2.54
CA LEU A 53 -10.97 0.62 -1.92
C LEU A 53 -10.31 -0.70 -2.32
N GLU A 54 -9.83 -0.78 -3.56
CA GLU A 54 -9.14 -1.99 -4.02
C GLU A 54 -7.84 -2.20 -3.27
N VAL A 55 -7.08 -1.13 -3.02
CA VAL A 55 -5.82 -1.20 -2.27
C VAL A 55 -6.11 -1.58 -0.82
N GLU A 56 -7.16 -1.00 -0.23
CA GLU A 56 -7.53 -1.33 1.15
C GLU A 56 -7.86 -2.82 1.30
N LYS A 57 -8.54 -3.39 0.33
CA LYS A 57 -8.85 -4.83 0.34
C LYS A 57 -7.58 -5.68 0.27
N ILE A 58 -6.62 -5.28 -0.56
CA ILE A 58 -5.36 -6.01 -0.69
C ILE A 58 -4.63 -6.03 0.66
N LEU A 59 -4.56 -4.91 1.34
CA LEU A 59 -3.87 -4.82 2.62
C LEU A 59 -4.57 -5.68 3.68
N VAL A 60 -5.88 -5.69 3.71
CA VAL A 60 -6.64 -6.52 4.64
C VAL A 60 -6.37 -8.00 4.37
N GLU A 61 -6.36 -8.42 3.11
CA GLU A 61 -6.08 -9.81 2.76
C GLU A 61 -4.66 -10.22 3.15
N ALA A 62 -3.72 -9.29 3.09
CA ALA A 62 -2.35 -9.54 3.52
C ALA A 62 -2.18 -9.51 5.04
N GLY A 63 -3.23 -9.20 5.79
CA GLY A 63 -3.21 -9.19 7.24
C GLY A 63 -2.89 -7.84 7.86
N PHE A 64 -3.05 -6.75 7.10
CA PHE A 64 -2.73 -5.40 7.57
C PHE A 64 -3.92 -4.48 7.33
N TYR A 65 -3.71 -3.20 7.60
CA TYR A 65 -4.76 -2.21 7.53
C TYR A 65 -4.22 -0.95 6.85
N CYS A 66 -5.05 -0.34 6.01
CA CYS A 66 -4.73 0.99 5.50
C CYS A 66 -6.01 1.80 5.32
N GLN A 67 -5.82 3.11 5.29
CA GLN A 67 -6.93 4.05 5.13
C GLN A 67 -6.49 5.15 4.18
N ALA A 68 -7.29 5.43 3.17
CA ALA A 68 -7.02 6.51 2.23
C ALA A 68 -7.01 7.85 2.95
N LEU A 69 -6.06 8.68 2.58
CA LEU A 69 -5.95 10.03 3.13
C LEU A 69 -6.76 11.03 2.32
#